data_b18e7a959aedbd6f13c0dd1c7956741e
#
_entry.id   b18e7a959aedbd6f13c0dd1c7956741e
#
_cell.length_a   1.000
_cell.length_b   1.000
_cell.length_c   1.000
_cell.angle_alpha   90.00
_cell.angle_beta   90.00
_cell.angle_gamma   90.00
#
_symmetry.space_group_name_H-M   'P 1'
#
loop_
_entity.id
_entity.type
_entity.pdbx_description
1 polymer ?
#
loop_
_entity_poly.entity_id
_entity_poly.type
_entity_poly.pdbx_seq_one_letter_code
_entity_poly.pdbx_strand_id
1 'polypeptide(L)'
;MGNPREPGETNTPPIDNMITPILAEMTGNIHVGLAALGAALGVVLIGMKASEAVGRNPGAATQILVQAILSTAFAEGIVFFAIYLAH
;
A
#
# COMPACT_ATOMS: atom_id res chain seq x y z
N MET A 1 24.51 26.96 14.25
CA MET A 1 25.79 27.45 13.82
C MET A 1 26.75 26.32 13.53
N GLY A 2 27.15 26.15 12.34
CA GLY A 2 28.06 25.08 11.95
C GLY A 2 29.50 25.51 11.91
N ASN A 3 30.36 24.57 11.68
CA ASN A 3 31.77 24.84 11.43
C ASN A 3 31.91 25.59 10.13
N PRO A 4 32.93 26.49 10.07
CA PRO A 4 33.23 27.07 8.76
C PRO A 4 33.61 25.99 7.78
N ARG A 5 33.12 26.14 6.57
CA ARG A 5 33.40 25.15 5.56
C ARG A 5 34.82 25.29 5.04
N GLU A 6 35.41 24.16 4.75
CA GLU A 6 36.73 24.15 4.20
C GLU A 6 36.69 24.61 2.73
N PRO A 7 37.80 25.17 2.24
CA PRO A 7 37.86 25.53 0.84
C PRO A 7 37.60 24.34 -0.08
N GLY A 8 36.72 24.50 -1.02
CA GLY A 8 36.34 23.44 -1.92
C GLY A 8 35.15 22.61 -1.49
N GLU A 9 34.67 22.82 -0.24
CA GLU A 9 33.51 22.12 0.24
C GLU A 9 32.24 22.68 -0.43
N THR A 10 31.35 21.82 -0.82
CA THR A 10 30.08 22.22 -1.43
C THR A 10 29.01 22.38 -0.37
N ASN A 11 27.90 23.03 -0.78
CA ASN A 11 26.75 23.18 0.10
C ASN A 11 25.90 21.93 0.21
N THR A 12 26.20 20.92 -0.62
CA THR A 12 25.45 19.68 -0.58
C THR A 12 25.82 18.87 0.65
N PRO A 13 24.84 18.28 1.34
CA PRO A 13 25.15 17.42 2.47
C PRO A 13 25.87 16.16 2.02
N PRO A 14 26.59 15.50 2.93
CA PRO A 14 27.22 14.23 2.59
C PRO A 14 26.20 13.23 2.07
N ILE A 15 26.67 12.29 1.24
CA ILE A 15 25.82 11.26 0.68
C ILE A 15 25.07 10.49 1.77
N ASP A 16 25.72 10.22 2.91
CA ASP A 16 25.08 9.51 4.01
C ASP A 16 23.85 10.26 4.51
N ASN A 17 23.92 11.58 4.58
CA ASN A 17 22.80 12.39 5.04
C ASN A 17 21.70 12.49 4.01
N MET A 18 22.01 12.22 2.75
CA MET A 18 21.00 12.20 1.69
C MET A 18 20.33 10.85 1.57
N ILE A 19 21.12 9.79 1.70
CA ILE A 19 20.63 8.42 1.51
C ILE A 19 19.79 7.95 2.70
N THR A 20 20.20 8.31 3.92
CA THR A 20 19.51 7.83 5.11
C THR A 20 18.04 8.21 5.14
N PRO A 21 17.65 9.48 4.91
CA PRO A 21 16.22 9.80 4.89
C PRO A 21 15.49 9.16 3.72
N ILE A 22 16.16 8.99 2.58
CA ILE A 22 15.54 8.31 1.44
C ILE A 22 15.25 6.86 1.80
N LEU A 23 16.22 6.16 2.37
CA LEU A 23 16.04 4.77 2.77
C LEU A 23 15.00 4.64 3.89
N ALA A 24 14.97 5.57 4.83
CA ALA A 24 13.99 5.56 5.90
C ALA A 24 12.58 5.73 5.34
N GLU A 25 12.41 6.62 4.37
CA GLU A 25 11.12 6.83 3.73
C GLU A 25 10.70 5.62 2.92
N MET A 26 11.63 5.03 2.15
CA MET A 26 11.34 3.82 1.41
C MET A 26 10.94 2.67 2.34
N THR A 27 11.67 2.51 3.44
CA THR A 27 11.36 1.46 4.41
C THR A 27 10.00 1.69 5.04
N GLY A 28 9.68 2.94 5.38
CA GLY A 28 8.38 3.29 5.94
C GLY A 28 7.23 3.04 4.98
N ASN A 29 7.50 3.16 3.66
CA ASN A 29 6.46 2.99 2.66
C ASN A 29 6.35 1.57 2.14
N ILE A 30 7.34 0.72 2.40
CA ILE A 30 7.30 -0.66 1.94
C ILE A 30 6.11 -1.41 2.50
N HIS A 31 5.81 -1.24 3.78
CA HIS A 31 4.70 -1.98 4.36
C HIS A 31 3.35 -1.49 3.82
N VAL A 32 3.24 -0.20 3.47
CA VAL A 32 2.05 0.29 2.81
C VAL A 32 1.93 -0.33 1.42
N GLY A 33 3.04 -0.42 0.69
CA GLY A 33 3.07 -1.08 -0.61
C GLY A 33 2.70 -2.55 -0.53
N LEU A 34 3.19 -3.26 0.49
CA LEU A 34 2.84 -4.66 0.69
C LEU A 34 1.38 -4.82 1.06
N ALA A 35 0.85 -3.92 1.89
CA ALA A 35 -0.56 -3.95 2.24
C ALA A 35 -1.44 -3.72 1.01
N ALA A 36 -1.04 -2.76 0.17
CA ALA A 36 -1.78 -2.47 -1.06
C ALA A 36 -1.73 -3.65 -2.03
N LEU A 37 -0.57 -4.28 -2.16
CA LEU A 37 -0.42 -5.47 -3.01
C LEU A 37 -1.29 -6.61 -2.50
N GLY A 38 -1.27 -6.85 -1.20
CA GLY A 38 -2.09 -7.89 -0.59
C GLY A 38 -3.57 -7.62 -0.78
N ALA A 39 -3.99 -6.37 -0.57
CA ALA A 39 -5.38 -5.98 -0.78
C ALA A 39 -5.78 -6.16 -2.24
N ALA A 40 -4.92 -5.77 -3.18
CA ALA A 40 -5.21 -5.92 -4.60
C ALA A 40 -5.37 -7.38 -4.99
N LEU A 41 -4.49 -8.25 -4.49
CA LEU A 41 -4.60 -9.68 -4.77
C LEU A 41 -5.89 -10.25 -4.15
N GLY A 42 -6.23 -9.80 -2.95
CA GLY A 42 -7.47 -10.22 -2.32
C GLY A 42 -8.69 -9.81 -3.13
N VAL A 43 -8.71 -8.58 -3.63
CA VAL A 43 -9.83 -8.09 -4.45
C VAL A 43 -9.96 -8.89 -5.73
N VAL A 44 -8.84 -9.20 -6.38
CA VAL A 44 -8.85 -10.01 -7.60
C VAL A 44 -9.44 -11.39 -7.31
N LEU A 45 -9.01 -12.02 -6.22
CA LEU A 45 -9.52 -13.35 -5.86
C LEU A 45 -11.01 -13.30 -5.54
N ILE A 46 -11.46 -12.28 -4.83
CA ILE A 46 -12.88 -12.10 -4.52
C ILE A 46 -13.66 -11.95 -5.83
N GLY A 47 -13.17 -11.10 -6.73
CA GLY A 47 -13.86 -10.88 -8.01
C GLY A 47 -13.94 -12.12 -8.86
N MET A 48 -12.84 -12.88 -8.95
CA MET A 48 -12.82 -14.12 -9.70
C MET A 48 -13.82 -15.13 -9.15
N LYS A 49 -13.82 -15.30 -7.83
CA LYS A 49 -14.71 -16.25 -7.19
C LYS A 49 -16.17 -15.81 -7.26
N ALA A 50 -16.41 -14.51 -7.12
CA ALA A 50 -17.77 -13.98 -7.24
C ALA A 50 -18.30 -14.18 -8.66
N SER A 51 -17.49 -13.90 -9.68
CA SER A 51 -17.89 -14.10 -11.07
C SER A 51 -18.19 -15.57 -11.36
N GLU A 52 -17.35 -16.46 -10.85
CA GLU A 52 -17.56 -17.89 -10.99
C GLU A 52 -18.86 -18.32 -10.31
N ALA A 53 -19.11 -17.82 -9.11
CA ALA A 53 -20.32 -18.18 -8.37
C ALA A 53 -21.58 -17.67 -9.07
N VAL A 54 -21.55 -16.46 -9.62
CA VAL A 54 -22.69 -15.94 -10.38
C VAL A 54 -22.91 -16.78 -11.64
N GLY A 55 -21.83 -17.18 -12.29
CA GLY A 55 -21.96 -18.05 -13.46
C GLY A 55 -22.60 -19.38 -13.15
N ARG A 56 -22.36 -19.93 -11.96
CA ARG A 56 -22.94 -21.19 -11.55
C ARG A 56 -24.36 -21.03 -11.01
N ASN A 57 -24.66 -19.89 -10.43
CA ASN A 57 -25.97 -19.67 -9.82
C ASN A 57 -26.43 -18.23 -10.07
N PRO A 58 -26.91 -17.94 -11.29
CA PRO A 58 -27.35 -16.57 -11.61
C PRO A 58 -28.47 -16.07 -10.71
N GLY A 59 -29.28 -16.96 -10.16
CA GLY A 59 -30.37 -16.58 -9.25
C GLY A 59 -29.88 -15.96 -7.95
N ALA A 60 -28.64 -16.20 -7.56
CA ALA A 60 -28.05 -15.65 -6.35
C ALA A 60 -27.13 -14.45 -6.64
N ALA A 61 -27.18 -13.89 -7.86
CA ALA A 61 -26.24 -12.86 -8.30
C ALA A 61 -26.23 -11.66 -7.33
N THR A 62 -27.38 -11.19 -6.90
CA THR A 62 -27.45 -10.03 -6.01
C THR A 62 -26.77 -10.31 -4.67
N GLN A 63 -27.03 -11.45 -4.08
CA GLN A 63 -26.42 -11.82 -2.80
C GLN A 63 -24.92 -11.96 -2.92
N ILE A 64 -24.48 -12.61 -4.00
CA ILE A 64 -23.05 -12.79 -4.27
C ILE A 64 -22.38 -11.44 -4.47
N LEU A 65 -23.01 -10.55 -5.21
CA LEU A 65 -22.47 -9.22 -5.48
C LEU A 65 -22.34 -8.40 -4.20
N VAL A 66 -23.36 -8.41 -3.35
CA VAL A 66 -23.33 -7.69 -2.09
C VAL A 66 -22.19 -8.20 -1.22
N GLN A 67 -22.05 -9.51 -1.10
CA GLN A 67 -20.98 -10.09 -0.30
C GLN A 67 -19.60 -9.76 -0.89
N ALA A 68 -19.47 -9.78 -2.20
CA ALA A 68 -18.22 -9.43 -2.86
C ALA A 68 -17.85 -7.96 -2.61
N ILE A 69 -18.82 -7.07 -2.68
CA ILE A 69 -18.58 -5.64 -2.44
C ILE A 69 -18.13 -5.42 -0.99
N LEU A 70 -18.80 -6.05 -0.04
CA LEU A 70 -18.42 -5.92 1.37
C LEU A 70 -17.02 -6.45 1.61
N SER A 71 -16.71 -7.61 1.07
CA SER A 71 -15.37 -8.20 1.22
C SER A 71 -14.30 -7.33 0.58
N THR A 72 -14.58 -6.76 -0.58
CA THR A 72 -13.66 -5.87 -1.27
C THR A 72 -13.43 -4.60 -0.46
N ALA A 73 -14.48 -4.02 0.10
CA ALA A 73 -14.37 -2.83 0.93
C ALA A 73 -13.48 -3.09 2.15
N PHE A 74 -13.65 -4.21 2.82
CA PHE A 74 -12.81 -4.56 3.95
C PHE A 74 -11.36 -4.80 3.53
N ALA A 75 -11.15 -5.48 2.40
CA ALA A 75 -9.79 -5.73 1.91
C ALA A 75 -9.08 -4.42 1.59
N GLU A 76 -9.75 -3.49 0.95
CA GLU A 76 -9.16 -2.20 0.63
C GLU A 76 -8.97 -1.32 1.87
N GLY A 77 -9.81 -1.51 2.89
CA GLY A 77 -9.67 -0.80 4.15
C GLY A 77 -8.35 -1.07 4.85
N ILE A 78 -7.74 -2.22 4.60
CA ILE A 78 -6.43 -2.55 5.16
C ILE A 78 -5.38 -1.52 4.76
N VAL A 79 -5.43 -1.03 3.54
CA VAL A 79 -4.48 -0.03 3.04
C VAL A 79 -4.62 1.27 3.83
N PHE A 80 -5.85 1.69 4.11
CA PHE A 80 -6.07 2.89 4.91
C PHE A 80 -5.51 2.74 6.32
N PHE A 81 -5.72 1.60 6.94
CA PHE A 81 -5.14 1.33 8.24
C PHE A 81 -3.62 1.36 8.19
N ALA A 82 -3.04 0.78 7.15
CA ALA A 82 -1.59 0.79 6.99
C ALA A 82 -1.06 2.22 6.90
N ILE A 83 -1.73 3.08 6.14
CA ILE A 83 -1.34 4.47 6.00
C ILE A 83 -1.44 5.21 7.33
N TYR A 84 -2.55 5.04 8.04
CA TYR A 84 -2.77 5.73 9.30
C TYR A 84 -1.81 5.25 10.38
N LEU A 85 -1.60 3.95 10.49
CA LEU A 85 -0.75 3.41 11.53
C LEU A 85 0.74 3.59 11.23
N ALA A 86 1.07 3.87 9.98
CA ALA A 86 2.46 4.12 9.59
C ALA A 86 2.94 5.50 10.03
N HIS A 87 2.03 6.41 10.32
CA HIS A 87 2.35 7.75 10.79
C HIS A 87 2.14 7.83 12.30
#